data_746eea384cbae27ebf4d8ba277398b59
#
_entry.id   746eea384cbae27ebf4d8ba277398b59
#
_cell.length_a   1.000
_cell.length_b   1.000
_cell.length_c   1.000
_cell.angle_alpha   90.00
_cell.angle_beta   90.00
_cell.angle_gamma   90.00
#
_symmetry.space_group_name_H-M   'P 1'
#
loop_
_entity.id
_entity.type
_entity.pdbx_description
1 polymer ?
#
loop_
_entity_poly.entity_id
_entity_poly.type
_entity_poly.pdbx_seq_one_letter_code
_entity_poly.pdbx_strand_id
1 'polypeptide(L)'
;MRIAFIGARGIPHGHSSAEQIALHVGRRLVERGHEFTVYCRRNLFTDRSPTYQGVRRVFLPTIEHKLMGQVIHGFLAGVHAAGRSYDIVHAQCLTNTFQSVVPWLIRRNVVINVNGQEWENPKWPRTLRHAFFKAAARTSLLMCGEIITDAEGMRAIYRDRYGRDSTVIAYGAELVQSRDRSILTRYGLEPREYYLVAARLVPSNQIRTIVEAFQAAGAGRVLAIAGAEDPVSAYYQALRAAAGPKVRFLGLISDQAHMDELYANAYAYLHGATLGGINSALLRPLGAGCPAIAADTPFNREVLERDDGGRCGSTWRDDTELRDAIGVFEGDLRLVESLREPCRRQIRENFSWDLVTDQYEVFYRGFVERWPVERIRAEVAAQKVKYATRT
;
A
#
# COMPACT_ATOMS: atom_id res chain seq x y z
N MET A 1 20.27 13.11 8.17
CA MET A 1 19.38 12.78 9.31
C MET A 1 19.51 11.31 9.63
N ARG A 2 19.33 10.93 10.90
CA ARG A 2 19.27 9.54 11.37
C ARG A 2 17.82 9.18 11.71
N ILE A 3 17.23 8.26 10.96
CA ILE A 3 15.82 7.92 11.01
C ILE A 3 15.68 6.48 11.51
N ALA A 4 14.84 6.27 12.52
CA ALA A 4 14.40 4.95 12.98
C ALA A 4 12.99 4.67 12.47
N PHE A 5 12.78 3.55 11.77
CA PHE A 5 11.48 3.14 11.25
C PHE A 5 10.95 1.91 12.00
N ILE A 6 9.83 2.09 12.70
CA ILE A 6 9.18 1.08 13.54
C ILE A 6 7.84 0.69 12.90
N GLY A 7 7.50 -0.59 12.93
CA GLY A 7 6.18 -1.07 12.49
C GLY A 7 6.20 -2.00 11.28
N ALA A 8 7.32 -2.07 10.55
CA ALA A 8 7.56 -3.15 9.61
C ALA A 8 7.92 -4.45 10.34
N ARG A 9 7.67 -5.60 9.69
CA ARG A 9 8.19 -6.89 10.16
C ARG A 9 9.68 -7.04 9.86
N GLY A 10 10.20 -6.24 8.95
CA GLY A 10 11.57 -6.18 8.50
C GLY A 10 11.72 -6.17 6.99
N ILE A 11 12.94 -6.02 6.50
CA ILE A 11 13.29 -6.02 5.07
C ILE A 11 14.45 -7.00 4.79
N PRO A 12 14.46 -7.69 3.61
CA PRO A 12 13.32 -7.86 2.71
C PRO A 12 12.30 -8.81 3.33
N HIS A 13 11.04 -8.43 3.42
CA HIS A 13 10.01 -9.35 3.90
C HIS A 13 8.61 -8.89 3.46
N GLY A 14 7.88 -9.79 2.81
CA GLY A 14 6.49 -9.58 2.45
C GLY A 14 6.24 -8.38 1.51
N HIS A 15 4.96 -8.08 1.32
CA HIS A 15 4.49 -7.04 0.40
C HIS A 15 3.56 -6.04 1.09
N SER A 16 3.65 -5.91 2.44
CA SER A 16 2.84 -4.92 3.13
C SER A 16 3.37 -3.50 2.88
N SER A 17 2.51 -2.53 3.00
CA SER A 17 2.84 -1.12 2.80
C SER A 17 4.00 -0.66 3.68
N ALA A 18 4.08 -1.15 4.93
CA ALA A 18 5.16 -0.80 5.86
C ALA A 18 6.53 -1.27 5.36
N GLU A 19 6.62 -2.52 4.86
CA GLU A 19 7.87 -3.06 4.31
C GLU A 19 8.23 -2.37 2.99
N GLN A 20 7.24 -2.01 2.16
CA GLN A 20 7.49 -1.28 0.91
C GLN A 20 8.03 0.14 1.18
N ILE A 21 7.44 0.90 2.11
CA ILE A 21 7.99 2.20 2.52
C ILE A 21 9.41 2.03 3.09
N ALA A 22 9.59 1.09 4.02
CA ALA A 22 10.88 0.85 4.65
C ALA A 22 11.99 0.54 3.62
N LEU A 23 11.65 -0.19 2.56
CA LEU A 23 12.60 -0.55 1.51
C LEU A 23 12.80 0.60 0.51
N HIS A 24 11.73 1.07 -0.12
CA HIS A 24 11.84 2.00 -1.25
C HIS A 24 12.22 3.41 -0.81
N VAL A 25 11.62 3.94 0.25
CA VAL A 25 11.97 5.25 0.82
C VAL A 25 13.29 5.15 1.57
N GLY A 26 13.48 4.09 2.37
CA GLY A 26 14.71 3.90 3.16
C GLY A 26 15.95 3.84 2.27
N ARG A 27 15.94 3.04 1.20
CA ARG A 27 17.06 2.96 0.24
C ARG A 27 17.38 4.33 -0.39
N ARG A 28 16.36 5.02 -0.91
CA ARG A 28 16.52 6.32 -1.55
C ARG A 28 17.04 7.40 -0.60
N LEU A 29 16.59 7.38 0.64
CA LEU A 29 17.11 8.29 1.67
C LEU A 29 18.57 7.99 2.01
N VAL A 30 18.98 6.72 2.03
CA VAL A 30 20.39 6.33 2.21
C VAL A 30 21.25 6.80 1.03
N GLU A 31 20.77 6.64 -0.20
CA GLU A 31 21.44 7.15 -1.42
C GLU A 31 21.63 8.68 -1.38
N ARG A 32 20.78 9.39 -0.62
CA ARG A 32 20.88 10.86 -0.39
C ARG A 32 21.70 11.24 0.85
N GLY A 33 22.41 10.29 1.47
CA GLY A 33 23.30 10.54 2.60
C GLY A 33 22.60 10.55 3.97
N HIS A 34 21.38 10.04 4.10
CA HIS A 34 20.71 9.84 5.39
C HIS A 34 21.03 8.44 5.95
N GLU A 35 20.94 8.28 7.27
CA GLU A 35 20.95 6.97 7.91
C GLU A 35 19.51 6.51 8.17
N PHE A 36 19.13 5.40 7.57
CA PHE A 36 17.81 4.82 7.76
C PHE A 36 17.90 3.43 8.39
N THR A 37 17.24 3.25 9.54
CA THR A 37 17.27 2.02 10.32
C THR A 37 15.89 1.41 10.40
N VAL A 38 15.75 0.12 10.04
CA VAL A 38 14.52 -0.66 10.13
C VAL A 38 14.66 -1.70 11.23
N TYR A 39 13.64 -1.79 12.10
CA TYR A 39 13.56 -2.83 13.11
C TYR A 39 12.91 -4.08 12.52
N CYS A 40 13.66 -5.20 12.57
CA CYS A 40 13.30 -6.48 11.98
C CYS A 40 12.95 -7.50 13.07
N ARG A 41 11.89 -8.29 12.87
CA ARG A 41 11.53 -9.41 13.74
C ARG A 41 12.51 -10.56 13.53
N ARG A 42 13.31 -10.87 14.55
CA ARG A 42 14.41 -11.83 14.47
C ARG A 42 14.00 -13.23 13.99
N ASN A 43 12.79 -13.68 14.36
CA ASN A 43 12.27 -15.00 14.01
C ASN A 43 11.88 -15.16 12.52
N LEU A 44 11.73 -14.06 11.77
CA LEU A 44 11.33 -14.08 10.36
C LEU A 44 12.51 -14.09 9.38
N PHE A 45 13.74 -13.99 9.90
CA PHE A 45 14.93 -13.87 9.05
C PHE A 45 16.01 -14.90 9.44
N THR A 46 16.47 -15.65 8.47
CA THR A 46 17.67 -16.49 8.54
C THR A 46 18.92 -15.64 8.29
N ASP A 47 18.90 -14.81 7.23
CA ASP A 47 19.92 -13.80 6.98
C ASP A 47 19.78 -12.63 7.95
N ARG A 48 20.81 -12.37 8.74
CA ARG A 48 20.90 -11.30 9.72
C ARG A 48 22.00 -10.28 9.41
N SER A 49 22.34 -10.14 8.16
CA SER A 49 23.25 -9.08 7.72
C SER A 49 22.79 -7.73 8.24
N PRO A 50 23.69 -6.89 8.77
CA PRO A 50 23.32 -5.63 9.42
C PRO A 50 22.71 -4.58 8.48
N THR A 51 22.84 -4.79 7.18
CA THR A 51 22.30 -3.90 6.16
C THR A 51 21.62 -4.69 5.03
N TYR A 52 20.67 -4.05 4.37
CA TYR A 52 20.08 -4.54 3.12
C TYR A 52 19.86 -3.35 2.18
N GLN A 53 20.47 -3.36 1.01
CA GLN A 53 20.45 -2.23 0.05
C GLN A 53 20.79 -0.87 0.71
N GLY A 54 21.82 -0.85 1.59
CA GLY A 54 22.24 0.32 2.33
C GLY A 54 21.41 0.63 3.59
N VAL A 55 20.19 0.13 3.70
CA VAL A 55 19.31 0.34 4.86
C VAL A 55 19.79 -0.51 6.03
N ARG A 56 19.99 0.10 7.20
CA ARG A 56 20.42 -0.59 8.43
C ARG A 56 19.29 -1.43 9.01
N ARG A 57 19.59 -2.66 9.40
CA ARG A 57 18.65 -3.60 10.05
C ARG A 57 19.02 -3.84 11.51
N VAL A 58 18.04 -3.73 12.39
CA VAL A 58 18.18 -4.08 13.82
C VAL A 58 17.21 -5.21 14.12
N PHE A 59 17.75 -6.38 14.47
CA PHE A 59 16.95 -7.57 14.72
C PHE A 59 16.60 -7.69 16.21
N LEU A 60 15.31 -7.59 16.52
CA LEU A 60 14.80 -7.72 17.88
C LEU A 60 13.98 -9.01 18.04
N PRO A 61 14.00 -9.61 19.23
CA PRO A 61 13.19 -10.79 19.52
C PRO A 61 11.70 -10.44 19.49
N THR A 62 10.89 -11.43 19.18
CA THR A 62 9.42 -11.38 19.31
C THR A 62 8.89 -12.79 19.50
N ILE A 63 7.60 -12.91 19.83
CA ILE A 63 6.90 -14.18 19.93
C ILE A 63 6.06 -14.42 18.66
N GLU A 64 5.84 -15.69 18.33
CA GLU A 64 4.99 -16.09 17.21
C GLU A 64 3.50 -16.04 17.61
N HIS A 65 2.99 -14.82 17.72
CA HIS A 65 1.59 -14.58 17.99
C HIS A 65 1.11 -13.42 17.12
N LYS A 66 -0.05 -13.60 16.46
CA LYS A 66 -0.58 -12.65 15.44
C LYS A 66 -0.66 -11.21 15.94
N LEU A 67 -0.99 -11.02 17.21
CA LEU A 67 -1.22 -9.72 17.82
C LEU A 67 -0.07 -9.31 18.76
N MET A 68 0.22 -10.17 19.75
CA MET A 68 1.24 -9.88 20.76
C MET A 68 2.65 -9.77 20.16
N GLY A 69 2.93 -10.51 19.08
CA GLY A 69 4.20 -10.40 18.36
C GLY A 69 4.49 -8.99 17.84
N GLN A 70 3.46 -8.28 17.34
CA GLN A 70 3.62 -6.89 16.91
C GLN A 70 3.81 -5.93 18.08
N VAL A 71 3.04 -6.12 19.15
CA VAL A 71 3.10 -5.27 20.35
C VAL A 71 4.47 -5.38 21.01
N ILE A 72 4.94 -6.60 21.27
CA ILE A 72 6.24 -6.86 21.91
C ILE A 72 7.39 -6.32 21.04
N HIS A 73 7.40 -6.64 19.75
CA HIS A 73 8.44 -6.16 18.85
C HIS A 73 8.47 -4.64 18.77
N GLY A 74 7.30 -4.00 18.62
CA GLY A 74 7.20 -2.54 18.58
C GLY A 74 7.65 -1.87 19.87
N PHE A 75 7.32 -2.44 21.04
CA PHE A 75 7.77 -1.93 22.32
C PHE A 75 9.31 -2.02 22.47
N LEU A 76 9.90 -3.17 22.17
CA LEU A 76 11.36 -3.33 22.18
C LEU A 76 12.04 -2.39 21.18
N ALA A 77 11.45 -2.18 20.00
CA ALA A 77 11.96 -1.21 19.02
C ALA A 77 11.90 0.22 19.55
N GLY A 78 10.80 0.62 20.20
CA GLY A 78 10.66 1.92 20.84
C GLY A 78 11.69 2.16 21.94
N VAL A 79 11.89 1.20 22.84
CA VAL A 79 12.91 1.27 23.91
C VAL A 79 14.32 1.36 23.32
N HIS A 80 14.64 0.51 22.34
CA HIS A 80 15.95 0.55 21.70
C HIS A 80 16.19 1.87 20.96
N ALA A 81 15.17 2.38 20.25
CA ALA A 81 15.27 3.66 19.55
C ALA A 81 15.44 4.83 20.53
N ALA A 82 14.79 4.78 21.68
CA ALA A 82 14.94 5.76 22.74
C ALA A 82 16.39 5.87 23.24
N GLY A 83 17.10 4.74 23.39
CA GLY A 83 18.51 4.69 23.80
C GLY A 83 19.52 5.07 22.70
N ARG A 84 19.07 5.48 21.52
CA ARG A 84 19.94 5.84 20.38
C ARG A 84 19.73 7.30 19.95
N SER A 85 20.74 7.85 19.27
CA SER A 85 20.71 9.24 18.83
C SER A 85 20.01 9.39 17.45
N TYR A 86 18.75 8.99 17.34
CA TYR A 86 17.96 9.24 16.14
C TYR A 86 17.40 10.67 16.14
N ASP A 87 17.37 11.29 14.97
CA ASP A 87 16.76 12.60 14.77
C ASP A 87 15.22 12.48 14.63
N ILE A 88 14.77 11.33 14.05
CA ILE A 88 13.37 10.99 13.84
C ILE A 88 13.11 9.53 14.26
N VAL A 89 12.01 9.29 14.95
CA VAL A 89 11.43 7.96 15.19
C VAL A 89 10.09 7.90 14.48
N HIS A 90 10.04 7.21 13.34
CA HIS A 90 8.85 7.03 12.52
C HIS A 90 8.14 5.73 12.90
N ALA A 91 6.94 5.82 13.40
CA ALA A 91 6.06 4.69 13.67
C ALA A 91 5.01 4.53 12.56
N GLN A 92 5.03 3.37 11.92
CA GLN A 92 4.08 3.01 10.88
C GLN A 92 2.86 2.32 11.51
N CYS A 93 1.65 2.74 11.18
CA CYS A 93 0.35 2.31 11.69
C CYS A 93 0.02 2.76 13.11
N LEU A 94 -1.27 3.02 13.37
CA LEU A 94 -1.78 3.40 14.70
C LEU A 94 -1.51 2.34 15.78
N THR A 95 -1.41 1.09 15.41
CA THR A 95 -1.07 0.00 16.34
C THR A 95 0.29 0.19 17.02
N ASN A 96 1.18 1.00 16.45
CA ASN A 96 2.50 1.31 16.99
C ASN A 96 2.57 2.64 17.78
N THR A 97 1.43 3.31 17.98
CA THR A 97 1.37 4.58 18.71
C THR A 97 1.88 4.44 20.15
N PHE A 98 1.36 3.44 20.88
CA PHE A 98 1.73 3.27 22.29
C PHE A 98 3.20 2.87 22.50
N GLN A 99 3.80 2.17 21.55
CA GLN A 99 5.21 1.80 21.57
C GLN A 99 6.13 3.02 21.35
N SER A 100 5.59 4.06 20.73
CA SER A 100 6.30 5.31 20.46
C SER A 100 6.28 6.29 21.64
N VAL A 101 5.55 5.99 22.71
CA VAL A 101 5.50 6.82 23.93
C VAL A 101 6.87 6.95 24.58
N VAL A 102 7.67 5.86 24.61
CA VAL A 102 9.00 5.90 25.23
C VAL A 102 9.96 6.87 24.52
N PRO A 103 10.15 6.81 23.19
CA PRO A 103 10.94 7.82 22.48
C PRO A 103 10.40 9.25 22.66
N TRP A 104 9.07 9.41 22.69
CA TRP A 104 8.46 10.71 22.85
C TRP A 104 8.74 11.32 24.25
N LEU A 105 8.64 10.53 25.32
CA LEU A 105 8.94 10.99 26.69
C LEU A 105 10.36 11.52 26.86
N ILE A 106 11.31 10.99 26.12
CA ILE A 106 12.68 11.51 26.11
C ILE A 106 12.94 12.57 25.03
N ARG A 107 11.87 13.23 24.57
CA ARG A 107 11.89 14.35 23.62
C ARG A 107 12.49 14.02 22.24
N ARG A 108 12.36 12.79 21.75
CA ARG A 108 12.65 12.45 20.36
C ARG A 108 11.51 12.96 19.46
N ASN A 109 11.84 13.38 18.24
CA ASN A 109 10.83 13.68 17.24
C ASN A 109 10.15 12.38 16.80
N VAL A 110 8.92 12.18 17.25
CA VAL A 110 8.09 11.03 16.87
C VAL A 110 7.14 11.45 15.78
N VAL A 111 7.11 10.66 14.72
CA VAL A 111 6.19 10.79 13.58
C VAL A 111 5.37 9.53 13.49
N ILE A 112 4.07 9.66 13.32
CA ILE A 112 3.16 8.53 13.16
C ILE A 112 2.49 8.63 11.79
N ASN A 113 2.62 7.56 11.01
CA ASN A 113 1.87 7.40 9.79
C ASN A 113 0.62 6.57 10.06
N VAL A 114 -0.54 7.12 9.70
CA VAL A 114 -1.86 6.51 9.90
C VAL A 114 -2.33 5.97 8.56
N ASN A 115 -2.36 4.66 8.45
CA ASN A 115 -2.68 3.97 7.21
C ASN A 115 -4.08 3.38 7.28
N GLY A 116 -4.96 3.86 6.41
CA GLY A 116 -6.27 3.28 6.22
C GLY A 116 -7.12 3.23 7.50
N GLN A 117 -8.25 2.59 7.37
CA GLN A 117 -9.25 2.44 8.44
C GLN A 117 -8.97 1.19 9.29
N GLU A 118 -7.88 1.17 10.05
CA GLU A 118 -7.51 -0.01 10.87
C GLU A 118 -8.62 -0.41 11.87
N TRP A 119 -9.45 0.53 12.28
CA TRP A 119 -10.60 0.27 13.17
C TRP A 119 -11.74 -0.51 12.50
N GLU A 120 -11.76 -0.67 11.18
CA GLU A 120 -12.72 -1.49 10.45
C GLU A 120 -12.25 -2.94 10.26
N ASN A 121 -11.02 -3.25 10.63
CA ASN A 121 -10.45 -4.58 10.46
C ASN A 121 -11.16 -5.63 11.35
N PRO A 122 -11.78 -6.68 10.79
CA PRO A 122 -12.62 -7.63 11.54
C PRO A 122 -11.88 -8.57 12.49
N LYS A 123 -10.54 -8.50 12.54
CA LYS A 123 -9.72 -9.41 13.38
C LYS A 123 -9.93 -9.25 14.90
N TRP A 124 -10.59 -8.17 15.34
CA TRP A 124 -10.82 -7.88 16.75
C TRP A 124 -12.31 -7.75 17.05
N PRO A 125 -12.78 -8.06 18.28
CA PRO A 125 -14.15 -7.71 18.70
C PRO A 125 -14.40 -6.21 18.49
N ARG A 126 -15.54 -5.87 17.93
CA ARG A 126 -15.87 -4.51 17.49
C ARG A 126 -15.64 -3.45 18.57
N THR A 127 -16.14 -3.68 19.78
CA THR A 127 -16.05 -2.73 20.91
C THR A 127 -14.61 -2.48 21.35
N LEU A 128 -13.82 -3.55 21.55
CA LEU A 128 -12.41 -3.44 21.95
C LEU A 128 -11.57 -2.77 20.87
N ARG A 129 -11.80 -3.13 19.61
CA ARG A 129 -11.14 -2.55 18.46
C ARG A 129 -11.38 -1.04 18.36
N HIS A 130 -12.63 -0.60 18.42
CA HIS A 130 -12.97 0.82 18.35
C HIS A 130 -12.38 1.61 19.54
N ALA A 131 -12.44 1.08 20.76
CA ALA A 131 -11.83 1.71 21.93
C ALA A 131 -10.30 1.84 21.79
N PHE A 132 -9.62 0.76 21.37
CA PHE A 132 -8.17 0.74 21.17
C PHE A 132 -7.74 1.78 20.10
N PHE A 133 -8.33 1.73 18.91
CA PHE A 133 -7.93 2.64 17.83
C PHE A 133 -8.32 4.08 18.11
N LYS A 134 -9.43 4.34 18.81
CA LYS A 134 -9.79 5.69 19.28
C LYS A 134 -8.76 6.22 20.28
N ALA A 135 -8.32 5.40 21.23
CA ALA A 135 -7.25 5.75 22.16
C ALA A 135 -5.92 5.99 21.43
N ALA A 136 -5.53 5.08 20.52
CA ALA A 136 -4.31 5.22 19.74
C ALA A 136 -4.30 6.50 18.88
N ALA A 137 -5.41 6.82 18.20
CA ALA A 137 -5.53 8.03 17.41
C ALA A 137 -5.41 9.29 18.29
N ARG A 138 -6.09 9.34 19.45
CA ARG A 138 -5.95 10.46 20.37
C ARG A 138 -4.54 10.61 20.93
N THR A 139 -3.91 9.50 21.30
CA THR A 139 -2.52 9.49 21.78
C THR A 139 -1.57 9.97 20.70
N SER A 140 -1.74 9.52 19.45
CA SER A 140 -0.89 9.99 18.33
C SER A 140 -1.00 11.51 18.12
N LEU A 141 -2.20 12.06 18.22
CA LEU A 141 -2.45 13.50 18.09
C LEU A 141 -1.91 14.32 19.26
N LEU A 142 -1.78 13.73 20.46
CA LEU A 142 -1.15 14.36 21.61
C LEU A 142 0.39 14.32 21.52
N MET A 143 0.94 13.24 20.99
CA MET A 143 2.39 13.03 20.91
C MET A 143 3.03 13.75 19.73
N CYS A 144 2.32 13.78 18.59
CA CYS A 144 2.83 14.32 17.33
C CYS A 144 2.22 15.69 17.06
N GLY A 145 3.06 16.68 16.79
CA GLY A 145 2.59 18.00 16.30
C GLY A 145 1.88 17.86 14.96
N GLU A 146 2.30 16.88 14.16
CA GLU A 146 1.72 16.52 12.86
C GLU A 146 1.76 15.00 12.66
N ILE A 147 0.74 14.45 12.01
CA ILE A 147 0.65 13.04 11.60
C ILE A 147 0.67 12.95 10.08
N ILE A 148 1.07 11.79 9.57
CA ILE A 148 0.99 11.47 8.14
C ILE A 148 -0.23 10.59 7.89
N THR A 149 -1.01 10.91 6.87
CA THR A 149 -2.06 10.04 6.31
C THR A 149 -1.69 9.64 4.88
N ASP A 150 -2.15 8.47 4.44
CA ASP A 150 -1.80 7.90 3.15
C ASP A 150 -2.72 8.35 1.99
N ALA A 151 -3.77 9.11 2.29
CA ALA A 151 -4.76 9.57 1.33
C ALA A 151 -5.46 10.84 1.78
N GLU A 152 -5.96 11.65 0.85
CA GLU A 152 -6.83 12.80 1.16
C GLU A 152 -8.13 12.35 1.84
N GLY A 153 -8.68 11.19 1.43
CA GLY A 153 -9.82 10.59 2.12
C GLY A 153 -9.54 10.29 3.61
N MET A 154 -8.33 9.84 3.95
CA MET A 154 -7.93 9.64 5.36
C MET A 154 -7.74 10.95 6.10
N ARG A 155 -7.15 11.96 5.46
CA ARG A 155 -7.04 13.33 5.98
C ARG A 155 -8.41 13.89 6.33
N ALA A 156 -9.40 13.74 5.42
CA ALA A 156 -10.77 14.18 5.67
C ALA A 156 -11.37 13.47 6.89
N ILE A 157 -11.22 12.15 7.02
CA ILE A 157 -11.71 11.38 8.18
C ILE A 157 -11.08 11.89 9.49
N TYR A 158 -9.78 12.20 9.51
CA TYR A 158 -9.12 12.72 10.72
C TYR A 158 -9.57 14.13 11.06
N ARG A 159 -9.75 14.99 10.08
CA ARG A 159 -10.30 16.34 10.26
C ARG A 159 -11.72 16.30 10.81
N ASP A 160 -12.59 15.47 10.24
CA ASP A 160 -14.00 15.41 10.62
C ASP A 160 -14.20 14.71 11.98
N ARG A 161 -13.44 13.65 12.26
CA ARG A 161 -13.62 12.85 13.50
C ARG A 161 -12.85 13.39 14.69
N TYR A 162 -11.70 14.03 14.48
CA TYR A 162 -10.79 14.47 15.54
C TYR A 162 -10.49 15.97 15.51
N GLY A 163 -11.02 16.73 14.56
CA GLY A 163 -10.74 18.16 14.39
C GLY A 163 -9.26 18.45 14.09
N ARG A 164 -8.52 17.50 13.52
CA ARG A 164 -7.09 17.61 13.26
C ARG A 164 -6.78 17.34 11.81
N ASP A 165 -6.07 18.25 11.21
CA ASP A 165 -5.53 18.08 9.86
C ASP A 165 -4.24 17.23 9.88
N SER A 166 -3.80 16.76 8.72
CA SER A 166 -2.62 15.90 8.56
C SER A 166 -1.88 16.19 7.27
N THR A 167 -0.61 15.80 7.21
CA THR A 167 0.16 15.81 5.97
C THR A 167 -0.13 14.52 5.19
N VAL A 168 -0.52 14.67 3.92
CA VAL A 168 -0.77 13.49 3.05
C VAL A 168 0.51 13.10 2.34
N ILE A 169 0.95 11.86 2.58
CA ILE A 169 2.03 11.22 1.85
C ILE A 169 1.56 9.80 1.48
N ALA A 170 1.23 9.62 0.22
CA ALA A 170 0.70 8.36 -0.30
C ALA A 170 1.76 7.25 -0.35
N TYR A 171 1.34 6.03 -0.69
CA TYR A 171 2.27 4.98 -1.10
C TYR A 171 2.77 5.23 -2.51
N GLY A 172 3.93 4.62 -2.80
CA GLY A 172 4.53 4.68 -4.14
C GLY A 172 4.36 3.38 -4.92
N ALA A 173 4.60 3.50 -6.22
CA ALA A 173 4.80 2.36 -7.11
C ALA A 173 5.96 2.64 -8.07
N GLU A 174 6.54 1.57 -8.61
CA GLU A 174 7.52 1.67 -9.69
C GLU A 174 6.81 1.72 -11.05
N LEU A 175 7.44 2.39 -12.01
CA LEU A 175 7.05 2.24 -13.41
C LEU A 175 7.66 0.95 -13.96
N VAL A 176 6.80 0.08 -14.44
CA VAL A 176 7.17 -1.26 -14.90
C VAL A 176 7.02 -1.35 -16.41
N GLN A 177 8.02 -1.94 -17.06
CA GLN A 177 7.96 -2.33 -18.48
C GLN A 177 8.11 -3.84 -18.59
N SER A 178 7.38 -4.45 -19.52
CA SER A 178 7.55 -5.86 -19.84
C SER A 178 8.96 -6.11 -20.38
N ARG A 179 9.63 -7.13 -19.84
CA ARG A 179 11.00 -7.51 -20.20
C ARG A 179 11.09 -8.92 -20.75
N ASP A 180 10.26 -9.83 -20.24
CA ASP A 180 10.29 -11.24 -20.59
C ASP A 180 8.87 -11.84 -20.61
N ARG A 181 8.19 -11.70 -21.74
CA ARG A 181 6.86 -12.26 -21.95
C ARG A 181 6.80 -13.79 -21.87
N SER A 182 7.95 -14.49 -21.97
CA SER A 182 7.97 -15.95 -21.84
C SER A 182 7.50 -16.41 -20.46
N ILE A 183 7.58 -15.54 -19.44
CA ILE A 183 7.05 -15.79 -18.10
C ILE A 183 5.55 -16.11 -18.14
N LEU A 184 4.79 -15.50 -19.06
CA LEU A 184 3.33 -15.72 -19.16
C LEU A 184 3.00 -17.17 -19.52
N THR A 185 3.83 -17.83 -20.32
CA THR A 185 3.61 -19.24 -20.72
C THR A 185 3.60 -20.19 -19.53
N ARG A 186 4.36 -19.88 -18.45
CA ARG A 186 4.35 -20.64 -17.19
C ARG A 186 2.97 -20.66 -16.51
N TYR A 187 2.18 -19.62 -16.77
CA TYR A 187 0.83 -19.45 -16.24
C TYR A 187 -0.25 -19.79 -17.27
N GLY A 188 0.14 -20.19 -18.48
CA GLY A 188 -0.76 -20.47 -19.59
C GLY A 188 -1.50 -19.23 -20.06
N LEU A 189 -0.90 -18.05 -19.97
CA LEU A 189 -1.49 -16.76 -20.33
C LEU A 189 -0.83 -16.19 -21.57
N GLU A 190 -1.62 -15.42 -22.33
CA GLU A 190 -1.17 -14.69 -23.52
C GLU A 190 -1.30 -13.18 -23.27
N PRO A 191 -0.41 -12.34 -23.82
CA PRO A 191 -0.46 -10.89 -23.65
C PRO A 191 -1.82 -10.33 -24.11
N ARG A 192 -2.44 -9.49 -23.26
CA ARG A 192 -3.75 -8.85 -23.51
C ARG A 192 -4.97 -9.79 -23.56
N GLU A 193 -4.78 -11.07 -23.27
CA GLU A 193 -5.86 -12.06 -23.30
C GLU A 193 -6.36 -12.45 -21.89
N TYR A 194 -6.04 -11.65 -20.87
CA TYR A 194 -6.51 -11.92 -19.51
C TYR A 194 -6.76 -10.64 -18.70
N TYR A 195 -7.78 -10.71 -17.85
CA TYR A 195 -7.94 -9.83 -16.69
C TYR A 195 -7.12 -10.38 -15.52
N LEU A 196 -6.59 -9.52 -14.69
CA LEU A 196 -5.78 -9.93 -13.55
C LEU A 196 -6.40 -9.45 -12.23
N VAL A 197 -6.44 -10.34 -11.24
CA VAL A 197 -6.64 -10.04 -9.82
C VAL A 197 -5.37 -10.46 -9.09
N ALA A 198 -4.80 -9.59 -8.26
CA ALA A 198 -3.67 -9.94 -7.40
C ALA A 198 -3.97 -9.48 -5.96
N ALA A 199 -4.45 -10.40 -5.14
CA ALA A 199 -4.92 -10.09 -3.79
C ALA A 199 -4.94 -11.32 -2.88
N ARG A 200 -5.02 -11.08 -1.56
CA ARG A 200 -5.34 -12.16 -0.62
C ARG A 200 -6.76 -12.66 -0.88
N LEU A 201 -6.95 -13.98 -0.90
CA LEU A 201 -8.24 -14.61 -1.15
C LEU A 201 -9.11 -14.56 0.12
N VAL A 202 -9.60 -13.36 0.46
CA VAL A 202 -10.44 -13.08 1.63
C VAL A 202 -11.67 -12.25 1.25
N PRO A 203 -12.78 -12.36 2.01
CA PRO A 203 -14.06 -11.69 1.67
C PRO A 203 -13.92 -10.17 1.44
N SER A 204 -13.07 -9.47 2.20
CA SER A 204 -12.88 -8.02 2.07
C SER A 204 -12.29 -7.56 0.74
N ASN A 205 -11.75 -8.47 -0.06
CA ASN A 205 -11.25 -8.17 -1.40
C ASN A 205 -12.27 -8.52 -2.50
N GLN A 206 -13.48 -8.95 -2.14
CA GLN A 206 -14.63 -9.18 -3.02
C GLN A 206 -14.34 -10.03 -4.28
N ILE A 207 -13.38 -10.99 -4.17
CA ILE A 207 -12.94 -11.76 -5.34
C ILE A 207 -14.08 -12.63 -5.87
N ARG A 208 -14.97 -13.10 -4.99
CA ARG A 208 -16.16 -13.87 -5.39
C ARG A 208 -17.10 -13.03 -6.27
N THR A 209 -17.40 -11.79 -5.87
CA THR A 209 -18.18 -10.83 -6.66
C THR A 209 -17.53 -10.58 -8.03
N ILE A 210 -16.18 -10.42 -8.05
CA ILE A 210 -15.44 -10.27 -9.31
C ILE A 210 -15.61 -11.49 -10.20
N VAL A 211 -15.49 -12.71 -9.68
CA VAL A 211 -15.66 -13.95 -10.45
C VAL A 211 -17.07 -14.08 -11.01
N GLU A 212 -18.09 -13.83 -10.19
CA GLU A 212 -19.49 -13.91 -10.58
C GLU A 212 -19.83 -12.86 -11.66
N ALA A 213 -19.43 -11.61 -11.48
CA ALA A 213 -19.65 -10.53 -12.44
C ALA A 213 -18.89 -10.77 -13.77
N PHE A 214 -17.63 -11.25 -13.70
CA PHE A 214 -16.84 -11.60 -14.88
C PHE A 214 -17.52 -12.68 -15.73
N GLN A 215 -18.05 -13.70 -15.11
CA GLN A 215 -18.78 -14.77 -15.82
C GLN A 215 -20.10 -14.27 -16.39
N ALA A 216 -20.84 -13.45 -15.63
CA ALA A 216 -22.09 -12.85 -16.09
C ALA A 216 -21.88 -11.85 -17.24
N ALA A 217 -20.73 -11.22 -17.34
CA ALA A 217 -20.35 -10.36 -18.47
C ALA A 217 -20.10 -11.15 -19.78
N GLY A 218 -19.92 -12.47 -19.69
CA GLY A 218 -19.60 -13.31 -20.85
C GLY A 218 -18.24 -12.98 -21.47
N ALA A 219 -17.30 -12.45 -20.71
CA ALA A 219 -15.99 -12.01 -21.17
C ALA A 219 -15.28 -13.07 -22.03
N GLY A 220 -14.69 -12.64 -23.14
CA GLY A 220 -13.96 -13.52 -24.06
C GLY A 220 -12.65 -14.03 -23.48
N ARG A 221 -11.99 -13.19 -22.67
CA ARG A 221 -10.67 -13.38 -22.08
C ARG A 221 -10.69 -14.29 -20.84
N VAL A 222 -9.51 -14.60 -20.31
CA VAL A 222 -9.32 -15.34 -19.05
C VAL A 222 -9.32 -14.39 -17.86
N LEU A 223 -9.88 -14.80 -16.73
CA LEU A 223 -9.67 -14.16 -15.43
C LEU A 223 -8.57 -14.89 -14.67
N ALA A 224 -7.40 -14.28 -14.55
CA ALA A 224 -6.25 -14.79 -13.82
C ALA A 224 -6.26 -14.24 -12.39
N ILE A 225 -6.19 -15.11 -11.38
CA ILE A 225 -6.25 -14.75 -9.96
C ILE A 225 -4.95 -15.18 -9.28
N ALA A 226 -4.10 -14.21 -8.94
CA ALA A 226 -2.88 -14.42 -8.16
C ALA A 226 -3.15 -14.15 -6.68
N GLY A 227 -2.94 -15.16 -5.84
CA GLY A 227 -3.12 -15.07 -4.39
C GLY A 227 -2.86 -16.39 -3.70
N ALA A 228 -2.48 -16.34 -2.42
CA ALA A 228 -2.26 -17.56 -1.65
C ALA A 228 -3.55 -18.37 -1.54
N GLU A 229 -3.47 -19.61 -1.93
CA GLU A 229 -4.56 -20.58 -1.81
C GLU A 229 -4.62 -21.11 -0.36
N ASP A 230 -5.83 -21.24 0.15
CA ASP A 230 -6.09 -21.80 1.47
C ASP A 230 -7.20 -22.84 1.36
N PRO A 231 -6.86 -24.10 1.03
CA PRO A 231 -7.85 -25.17 0.80
C PRO A 231 -8.77 -25.46 1.96
N VAL A 232 -8.38 -25.11 3.19
CA VAL A 232 -9.24 -25.31 4.39
C VAL A 232 -10.19 -24.13 4.65
N SER A 233 -9.99 -23.02 3.96
CA SER A 233 -10.86 -21.86 4.07
C SER A 233 -12.17 -22.08 3.35
N ALA A 234 -13.30 -21.95 4.07
CA ALA A 234 -14.64 -22.00 3.49
C ALA A 234 -14.84 -20.96 2.37
N TYR A 235 -14.22 -19.78 2.50
CA TYR A 235 -14.28 -18.76 1.47
C TYR A 235 -13.56 -19.20 0.19
N TYR A 236 -12.36 -19.78 0.31
CA TYR A 236 -11.62 -20.29 -0.84
C TYR A 236 -12.36 -21.43 -1.54
N GLN A 237 -12.94 -22.36 -0.78
CA GLN A 237 -13.77 -23.45 -1.33
C GLN A 237 -14.97 -22.91 -2.12
N ALA A 238 -15.71 -21.94 -1.52
CA ALA A 238 -16.83 -21.29 -2.19
C ALA A 238 -16.39 -20.52 -3.46
N LEU A 239 -15.24 -19.87 -3.42
CA LEU A 239 -14.66 -19.18 -4.57
C LEU A 239 -14.30 -20.14 -5.71
N ARG A 240 -13.69 -21.30 -5.37
CA ARG A 240 -13.36 -22.35 -6.34
C ARG A 240 -14.61 -22.97 -6.97
N ALA A 241 -15.65 -23.18 -6.16
CA ALA A 241 -16.93 -23.74 -6.65
C ALA A 241 -17.68 -22.77 -7.58
N ALA A 242 -17.54 -21.46 -7.37
CA ALA A 242 -18.12 -20.43 -8.23
C ALA A 242 -17.34 -20.22 -9.53
N ALA A 243 -16.10 -20.69 -9.61
CA ALA A 243 -15.21 -20.43 -10.75
C ALA A 243 -15.58 -21.30 -11.95
N GLY A 244 -15.82 -20.66 -13.09
CA GLY A 244 -16.03 -21.32 -14.38
C GLY A 244 -14.70 -21.60 -15.14
N PRO A 245 -14.78 -22.16 -16.34
CA PRO A 245 -13.61 -22.64 -17.11
C PRO A 245 -12.63 -21.55 -17.53
N LYS A 246 -13.06 -20.28 -17.59
CA LYS A 246 -12.19 -19.14 -17.92
C LYS A 246 -11.52 -18.52 -16.70
N VAL A 247 -11.75 -19.02 -15.47
CA VAL A 247 -11.12 -18.53 -14.25
C VAL A 247 -9.90 -19.40 -13.93
N ARG A 248 -8.73 -18.79 -13.83
CA ARG A 248 -7.46 -19.47 -13.49
C ARG A 248 -6.90 -18.97 -12.18
N PHE A 249 -6.66 -19.86 -11.25
CA PHE A 249 -5.94 -19.57 -10.02
C PHE A 249 -4.45 -19.84 -10.26
N LEU A 250 -3.63 -18.80 -10.04
CA LEU A 250 -2.20 -18.83 -10.28
C LEU A 250 -1.38 -19.16 -9.01
N GLY A 251 -2.07 -19.27 -7.86
CA GLY A 251 -1.40 -19.43 -6.58
C GLY A 251 -0.71 -18.14 -6.09
N LEU A 252 0.10 -18.28 -5.05
CA LEU A 252 0.94 -17.19 -4.54
C LEU A 252 2.17 -17.01 -5.45
N ILE A 253 2.29 -15.84 -6.05
CA ILE A 253 3.46 -15.45 -6.83
C ILE A 253 4.30 -14.51 -5.96
N SER A 254 5.42 -15.01 -5.46
CA SER A 254 6.36 -14.24 -4.62
C SER A 254 7.45 -13.55 -5.44
N ASP A 255 7.70 -14.00 -6.65
CA ASP A 255 8.67 -13.39 -7.56
C ASP A 255 8.10 -12.10 -8.14
N GLN A 256 8.78 -10.98 -7.85
CA GLN A 256 8.35 -9.65 -8.30
C GLN A 256 8.44 -9.51 -9.82
N ALA A 257 9.45 -10.10 -10.48
CA ALA A 257 9.59 -10.02 -11.92
C ALA A 257 8.42 -10.72 -12.63
N HIS A 258 7.95 -11.86 -12.09
CA HIS A 258 6.76 -12.53 -12.59
C HIS A 258 5.50 -11.67 -12.43
N MET A 259 5.32 -11.06 -11.26
CA MET A 259 4.17 -10.16 -11.04
C MET A 259 4.21 -8.94 -11.96
N ASP A 260 5.39 -8.37 -12.19
CA ASP A 260 5.57 -7.21 -13.07
C ASP A 260 5.20 -7.57 -14.52
N GLU A 261 5.59 -8.74 -15.01
CA GLU A 261 5.18 -9.23 -16.34
C GLU A 261 3.66 -9.47 -16.41
N LEU A 262 3.07 -10.05 -15.37
CA LEU A 262 1.62 -10.23 -15.31
C LEU A 262 0.87 -8.88 -15.34
N TYR A 263 1.32 -7.88 -14.61
CA TYR A 263 0.72 -6.54 -14.67
C TYR A 263 0.92 -5.89 -16.03
N ALA A 264 2.13 -5.90 -16.57
CA ALA A 264 2.46 -5.23 -17.83
C ALA A 264 1.72 -5.80 -19.04
N ASN A 265 1.38 -7.08 -19.02
CA ASN A 265 0.73 -7.78 -20.12
C ASN A 265 -0.76 -8.04 -19.90
N ALA A 266 -1.33 -7.76 -18.73
CA ALA A 266 -2.76 -7.89 -18.51
C ALA A 266 -3.58 -6.95 -19.42
N TYR A 267 -4.77 -7.40 -19.79
CA TYR A 267 -5.76 -6.57 -20.48
C TYR A 267 -6.24 -5.45 -19.57
N ALA A 268 -6.76 -5.81 -18.40
CA ALA A 268 -7.11 -4.89 -17.33
C ALA A 268 -6.96 -5.56 -15.96
N TYR A 269 -6.93 -4.76 -14.91
CA TYR A 269 -6.84 -5.20 -13.53
C TYR A 269 -8.19 -5.04 -12.81
N LEU A 270 -8.67 -6.09 -12.14
CA LEU A 270 -9.90 -6.03 -11.35
C LEU A 270 -9.56 -5.93 -9.86
N HIS A 271 -10.09 -4.91 -9.19
CA HIS A 271 -9.76 -4.59 -7.81
C HIS A 271 -11.02 -4.47 -6.95
N GLY A 272 -11.19 -5.39 -6.00
CA GLY A 272 -12.37 -5.43 -5.13
C GLY A 272 -12.13 -4.96 -3.69
N ALA A 273 -10.93 -4.50 -3.33
CA ALA A 273 -10.68 -4.09 -1.95
C ALA A 273 -11.41 -2.79 -1.59
N THR A 274 -12.16 -2.84 -0.48
CA THR A 274 -12.93 -1.69 0.04
C THR A 274 -12.40 -1.17 1.37
N LEU A 275 -11.51 -1.92 2.02
CA LEU A 275 -10.94 -1.57 3.32
C LEU A 275 -9.53 -1.00 3.16
N GLY A 276 -9.23 0.04 3.91
CA GLY A 276 -7.90 0.65 3.97
C GLY A 276 -7.89 2.08 3.42
N GLY A 277 -6.70 2.61 3.18
CA GLY A 277 -6.41 3.83 2.45
C GLY A 277 -6.02 3.53 1.01
N ILE A 278 -5.11 4.29 0.43
CA ILE A 278 -4.53 3.98 -0.89
C ILE A 278 -3.87 2.60 -0.84
N ASN A 279 -4.25 1.74 -1.79
CA ASN A 279 -3.80 0.36 -1.81
C ASN A 279 -2.67 0.16 -2.85
N SER A 280 -1.50 -0.26 -2.39
CA SER A 280 -0.37 -0.59 -3.28
C SER A 280 -0.71 -1.64 -4.34
N ALA A 281 -1.69 -2.52 -4.06
CA ALA A 281 -2.17 -3.50 -5.04
C ALA A 281 -2.92 -2.85 -6.22
N LEU A 282 -3.43 -1.62 -6.07
CA LEU A 282 -4.00 -0.86 -7.19
C LEU A 282 -2.94 0.00 -7.89
N LEU A 283 -1.96 0.55 -7.16
CA LEU A 283 -0.90 1.38 -7.74
C LEU A 283 0.03 0.59 -8.68
N ARG A 284 0.36 -0.66 -8.33
CA ARG A 284 1.31 -1.48 -9.09
C ARG A 284 0.87 -1.78 -10.53
N PRO A 285 -0.36 -2.27 -10.78
CA PRO A 285 -0.84 -2.45 -12.16
C PRO A 285 -0.84 -1.15 -12.95
N LEU A 286 -1.23 -0.01 -12.35
CA LEU A 286 -1.18 1.28 -13.00
C LEU A 286 0.25 1.67 -13.41
N GLY A 287 1.24 1.40 -12.55
CA GLY A 287 2.66 1.62 -12.85
C GLY A 287 3.16 0.79 -14.04
N ALA A 288 2.56 -0.36 -14.28
CA ALA A 288 2.79 -1.18 -15.46
C ALA A 288 1.95 -0.75 -16.68
N GLY A 289 1.12 0.28 -16.56
CA GLY A 289 0.21 0.74 -17.58
C GLY A 289 -0.99 -0.19 -17.78
N CYS A 290 -1.40 -0.92 -16.75
CA CYS A 290 -2.59 -1.77 -16.78
C CYS A 290 -3.79 -0.98 -16.23
N PRO A 291 -4.81 -0.67 -17.06
CA PRO A 291 -6.01 0.01 -16.60
C PRO A 291 -6.77 -0.84 -15.58
N ALA A 292 -7.50 -0.20 -14.66
CA ALA A 292 -8.18 -0.90 -13.60
C ALA A 292 -9.69 -0.66 -13.57
N ILE A 293 -10.44 -1.69 -13.17
CA ILE A 293 -11.84 -1.60 -12.77
C ILE A 293 -11.88 -1.88 -11.26
N ALA A 294 -12.12 -0.86 -10.43
CA ALA A 294 -11.96 -0.96 -8.98
C ALA A 294 -13.28 -0.71 -8.23
N ALA A 295 -13.43 -1.32 -7.05
CA ALA A 295 -14.54 -1.03 -6.16
C ALA A 295 -14.59 0.47 -5.84
N ASP A 296 -15.78 1.07 -5.84
CA ASP A 296 -15.99 2.50 -5.66
C ASP A 296 -15.79 2.89 -4.19
N THR A 297 -14.60 3.39 -3.88
CA THR A 297 -14.24 3.97 -2.59
C THR A 297 -13.57 5.33 -2.81
N PRO A 298 -13.59 6.24 -1.83
CA PRO A 298 -12.86 7.50 -1.95
C PRO A 298 -11.37 7.28 -2.28
N PHE A 299 -10.76 6.24 -1.72
CA PHE A 299 -9.34 5.91 -1.92
C PHE A 299 -9.03 5.37 -3.32
N ASN A 300 -9.90 4.51 -3.86
CA ASN A 300 -9.73 3.97 -5.20
C ASN A 300 -10.01 5.04 -6.27
N ARG A 301 -10.98 5.95 -6.02
CA ARG A 301 -11.21 7.11 -6.88
C ARG A 301 -10.00 8.04 -6.91
N GLU A 302 -9.40 8.36 -5.76
CA GLU A 302 -8.18 9.18 -5.66
C GLU A 302 -7.02 8.62 -6.51
N VAL A 303 -6.94 7.30 -6.65
CA VAL A 303 -5.93 6.63 -7.49
C VAL A 303 -6.30 6.63 -8.99
N LEU A 304 -7.59 6.43 -9.31
CA LEU A 304 -8.04 6.26 -10.69
C LEU A 304 -8.35 7.57 -11.40
N GLU A 305 -8.74 8.60 -10.65
CA GLU A 305 -9.05 9.93 -11.18
C GLU A 305 -7.79 10.79 -11.18
N ARG A 306 -7.62 11.57 -12.24
CA ARG A 306 -6.46 12.44 -12.41
C ARG A 306 -6.87 13.89 -12.23
N ASP A 307 -5.95 14.73 -11.78
CA ASP A 307 -6.17 16.17 -11.58
C ASP A 307 -6.51 16.92 -12.89
N ASP A 308 -6.13 16.36 -14.05
CA ASP A 308 -6.45 16.89 -15.38
C ASP A 308 -7.83 16.44 -15.92
N GLY A 309 -8.62 15.76 -15.10
CA GLY A 309 -9.93 15.19 -15.48
C GLY A 309 -9.85 13.86 -16.24
N GLY A 310 -8.64 13.35 -16.50
CA GLY A 310 -8.42 12.03 -17.09
C GLY A 310 -8.68 10.89 -16.09
N ARG A 311 -8.72 9.66 -16.60
CA ARG A 311 -8.95 8.46 -15.79
C ARG A 311 -7.95 7.36 -16.13
N CYS A 312 -7.73 6.47 -15.15
CA CYS A 312 -6.90 5.27 -15.28
C CYS A 312 -7.73 3.98 -15.34
N GLY A 313 -9.05 4.12 -15.48
CA GLY A 313 -9.99 3.01 -15.48
C GLY A 313 -11.38 3.44 -15.06
N SER A 314 -12.17 2.53 -14.48
CA SER A 314 -13.50 2.80 -13.97
C SER A 314 -13.71 2.26 -12.55
N THR A 315 -14.78 2.71 -11.89
CA THR A 315 -15.18 2.22 -10.56
C THR A 315 -16.53 1.50 -10.66
N TRP A 316 -16.83 0.66 -9.65
CA TRP A 316 -18.07 -0.09 -9.52
C TRP A 316 -18.55 -0.14 -8.06
N ARG A 317 -19.85 -0.09 -7.82
CA ARG A 317 -20.49 -0.12 -6.51
C ARG A 317 -21.16 -1.46 -6.21
N ASP A 318 -21.60 -2.16 -7.26
CA ASP A 318 -22.28 -3.45 -7.17
C ASP A 318 -21.89 -4.35 -8.35
N ASP A 319 -22.39 -5.60 -8.31
CA ASP A 319 -22.11 -6.65 -9.30
C ASP A 319 -22.60 -6.27 -10.71
N THR A 320 -23.70 -5.50 -10.80
CA THR A 320 -24.25 -5.05 -12.09
C THR A 320 -23.34 -4.03 -12.73
N GLU A 321 -22.90 -3.01 -11.98
CA GLU A 321 -21.94 -2.02 -12.47
C GLU A 321 -20.59 -2.66 -12.84
N LEU A 322 -20.12 -3.65 -12.07
CA LEU A 322 -18.89 -4.38 -12.38
C LEU A 322 -19.02 -5.18 -13.68
N ARG A 323 -20.14 -5.92 -13.85
CA ARG A 323 -20.43 -6.64 -15.08
C ARG A 323 -20.45 -5.71 -16.28
N ASP A 324 -21.15 -4.58 -16.16
CA ASP A 324 -21.30 -3.62 -17.25
C ASP A 324 -19.96 -2.93 -17.59
N ALA A 325 -19.14 -2.62 -16.57
CA ALA A 325 -17.79 -2.09 -16.79
C ALA A 325 -16.86 -3.10 -17.49
N ILE A 326 -16.95 -4.39 -17.15
CA ILE A 326 -16.23 -5.45 -17.87
C ILE A 326 -16.75 -5.53 -19.32
N GLY A 327 -18.06 -5.46 -19.55
CA GLY A 327 -18.66 -5.46 -20.88
C GLY A 327 -18.18 -4.29 -21.74
N VAL A 328 -18.09 -3.08 -21.17
CA VAL A 328 -17.54 -1.90 -21.85
C VAL A 328 -16.08 -2.13 -22.26
N PHE A 329 -15.25 -2.68 -21.35
CA PHE A 329 -13.85 -2.96 -21.66
C PHE A 329 -13.70 -4.06 -22.73
N GLU A 330 -14.52 -5.12 -22.68
CA GLU A 330 -14.51 -6.18 -23.71
C GLU A 330 -14.92 -5.63 -25.09
N GLY A 331 -15.85 -4.71 -25.13
CA GLY A 331 -16.38 -4.13 -26.38
C GLY A 331 -15.49 -3.06 -27.01
N ASP A 332 -14.57 -2.44 -26.24
CA ASP A 332 -13.75 -1.33 -26.75
C ASP A 332 -12.26 -1.46 -26.40
N LEU A 333 -11.55 -2.20 -27.23
CA LEU A 333 -10.10 -2.35 -27.12
C LEU A 333 -9.36 -0.99 -27.21
N ARG A 334 -9.87 -0.05 -28.04
CA ARG A 334 -9.23 1.25 -28.22
C ARG A 334 -9.31 2.07 -26.94
N LEU A 335 -10.44 2.04 -26.25
CA LEU A 335 -10.59 2.65 -24.93
C LEU A 335 -9.54 2.09 -23.96
N VAL A 336 -9.45 0.77 -23.82
CA VAL A 336 -8.53 0.12 -22.87
C VAL A 336 -7.07 0.45 -23.18
N GLU A 337 -6.67 0.43 -24.44
CA GLU A 337 -5.30 0.79 -24.83
C GLU A 337 -5.02 2.29 -24.60
N SER A 338 -6.01 3.17 -24.80
CA SER A 338 -5.86 4.61 -24.57
C SER A 338 -5.64 4.97 -23.08
N LEU A 339 -6.09 4.12 -22.14
CA LEU A 339 -5.92 4.32 -20.71
C LEU A 339 -4.51 3.98 -20.19
N ARG A 340 -3.67 3.27 -20.97
CA ARG A 340 -2.39 2.74 -20.48
C ARG A 340 -1.37 3.83 -20.17
N GLU A 341 -1.21 4.80 -21.02
CA GLU A 341 -0.28 5.92 -20.76
C GLU A 341 -0.80 6.84 -19.64
N PRO A 342 -2.08 7.23 -19.58
CA PRO A 342 -2.66 7.84 -18.39
C PRO A 342 -2.35 7.12 -17.06
N CYS A 343 -2.40 5.76 -17.03
CA CYS A 343 -2.03 4.99 -15.84
C CYS A 343 -0.57 5.21 -15.44
N ARG A 344 0.37 5.08 -16.38
CA ARG A 344 1.80 5.31 -16.10
C ARG A 344 2.06 6.75 -15.68
N ARG A 345 1.41 7.68 -16.34
CA ARG A 345 1.52 9.10 -16.03
C ARG A 345 1.00 9.41 -14.63
N GLN A 346 -0.14 8.82 -14.22
CA GLN A 346 -0.67 8.93 -12.86
C GLN A 346 0.35 8.49 -11.80
N ILE A 347 1.02 7.36 -12.03
CA ILE A 347 2.04 6.87 -11.09
C ILE A 347 3.26 7.78 -11.10
N ARG A 348 3.73 8.20 -12.26
CA ARG A 348 4.91 9.09 -12.39
C ARG A 348 4.72 10.39 -11.65
N GLU A 349 3.57 11.03 -11.82
CA GLU A 349 3.27 12.36 -11.31
C GLU A 349 2.81 12.38 -9.85
N ASN A 350 2.05 11.35 -9.40
CA ASN A 350 1.37 11.39 -8.12
C ASN A 350 1.78 10.29 -7.14
N PHE A 351 2.37 9.19 -7.62
CA PHE A 351 2.63 8.00 -6.80
C PHE A 351 3.99 7.33 -7.07
N SER A 352 4.96 8.01 -7.68
CA SER A 352 6.30 7.43 -7.84
C SER A 352 7.04 7.38 -6.51
N TRP A 353 7.85 6.33 -6.30
CA TRP A 353 8.66 6.24 -5.09
C TRP A 353 9.66 7.40 -4.93
N ASP A 354 10.06 8.04 -6.02
CA ASP A 354 10.92 9.21 -5.96
C ASP A 354 10.17 10.41 -5.38
N LEU A 355 8.96 10.70 -5.87
CA LEU A 355 8.09 11.73 -5.30
C LEU A 355 7.80 11.46 -3.82
N VAL A 356 7.40 10.23 -3.48
CA VAL A 356 7.10 9.84 -2.10
C VAL A 356 8.32 10.03 -1.20
N THR A 357 9.52 9.71 -1.70
CA THR A 357 10.76 9.94 -0.95
C THR A 357 11.04 11.42 -0.76
N ASP A 358 10.86 12.26 -1.79
CA ASP A 358 11.00 13.71 -1.68
C ASP A 358 10.05 14.29 -0.62
N GLN A 359 8.80 13.81 -0.60
CA GLN A 359 7.80 14.21 0.39
C GLN A 359 8.20 13.82 1.81
N TYR A 360 8.67 12.58 2.03
CA TYR A 360 9.18 12.14 3.33
C TYR A 360 10.41 12.92 3.77
N GLU A 361 11.35 13.17 2.86
CA GLU A 361 12.56 13.93 3.19
C GLU A 361 12.24 15.35 3.62
N VAL A 362 11.36 16.05 2.89
CA VAL A 362 10.88 17.41 3.23
C VAL A 362 10.15 17.39 4.56
N PHE A 363 9.26 16.41 4.78
CA PHE A 363 8.54 16.26 6.03
C PHE A 363 9.48 16.06 7.22
N TYR A 364 10.44 15.13 7.13
CA TYR A 364 11.42 14.89 8.20
C TYR A 364 12.30 16.10 8.48
N ARG A 365 12.75 16.78 7.42
CA ARG A 365 13.54 18.01 7.55
C ARG A 365 12.76 19.08 8.29
N GLY A 366 11.51 19.31 7.92
CA GLY A 366 10.62 20.27 8.57
C GLY A 366 10.47 20.00 10.07
N PHE A 367 10.36 18.72 10.45
CA PHE A 367 10.32 18.32 11.87
C PHE A 367 11.63 18.61 12.62
N VAL A 368 12.76 18.25 12.05
CA VAL A 368 14.10 18.45 12.65
C VAL A 368 14.42 19.94 12.78
N GLU A 369 14.09 20.72 11.78
CA GLU A 369 14.31 22.17 11.72
C GLU A 369 13.18 22.98 12.40
N ARG A 370 12.15 22.30 12.94
CA ARG A 370 11.02 22.90 13.65
C ARG A 370 10.23 23.92 12.82
N TRP A 371 9.98 23.61 11.55
CA TRP A 371 9.14 24.46 10.71
C TRP A 371 7.70 24.52 11.24
N PRO A 372 6.97 25.63 11.00
CA PRO A 372 5.53 25.64 11.18
C PRO A 372 4.86 24.51 10.41
N VAL A 373 3.83 23.90 10.99
CA VAL A 373 3.14 22.73 10.40
C VAL A 373 2.54 23.06 9.04
N GLU A 374 2.00 24.25 8.88
CA GLU A 374 1.44 24.73 7.62
C GLU A 374 2.51 24.81 6.52
N ARG A 375 3.73 25.21 6.87
CA ARG A 375 4.87 25.19 5.96
C ARG A 375 5.25 23.76 5.57
N ILE A 376 5.27 22.82 6.54
CA ILE A 376 5.58 21.41 6.24
C ILE A 376 4.57 20.87 5.23
N ARG A 377 3.28 21.08 5.46
CA ARG A 377 2.20 20.65 4.55
C ARG A 377 2.34 21.25 3.16
N ALA A 378 2.57 22.55 3.08
CA ALA A 378 2.73 23.27 1.81
C ALA A 378 3.95 22.76 1.02
N GLU A 379 5.09 22.59 1.67
CA GLU A 379 6.32 22.11 1.04
C GLU A 379 6.22 20.64 0.59
N VAL A 380 5.54 19.79 1.36
CA VAL A 380 5.23 18.39 0.97
C VAL A 380 4.30 18.35 -0.24
N ALA A 381 3.24 19.16 -0.24
CA ALA A 381 2.31 19.24 -1.37
C ALA A 381 2.99 19.79 -2.63
N ALA A 382 3.89 20.77 -2.50
CA ALA A 382 4.63 21.35 -3.61
C ALA A 382 5.51 20.33 -4.36
N GLN A 383 5.89 19.21 -3.74
CA GLN A 383 6.63 18.15 -4.44
C GLN A 383 5.80 17.57 -5.60
N LYS A 384 4.49 17.36 -5.44
CA LYS A 384 3.61 16.87 -6.54
C LYS A 384 3.65 17.82 -7.75
N VAL A 385 3.61 19.13 -7.53
CA VAL A 385 3.64 20.11 -8.60
C VAL A 385 4.95 20.00 -9.41
N LYS A 386 6.07 19.77 -8.75
CA LYS A 386 7.37 19.59 -9.43
C LYS A 386 7.38 18.36 -10.35
N TYR A 387 6.71 17.28 -9.96
CA TYR A 387 6.64 16.06 -10.76
C TYR A 387 5.66 16.19 -11.93
N ALA A 388 4.55 16.89 -11.75
CA ALA A 388 3.61 17.19 -12.83
C ALA A 388 4.21 18.09 -13.92
N THR A 389 5.17 18.96 -13.58
CA THR A 389 5.81 19.87 -14.53
C THR A 389 7.05 19.29 -15.23
N ARG A 390 7.56 18.14 -14.79
CA ARG A 390 8.73 17.47 -15.39
C ARG A 390 8.37 16.54 -16.57
N THR A 391 7.08 16.37 -16.84
CA THR A 391 6.53 15.55 -17.92
C THR A 391 6.03 16.42 -19.08
#